data_7bbf6472a6af43a4097f6592f914055e
#
_entry.id   7bbf6472a6af43a4097f6592f914055e
#
_cell.length_a   1.000
_cell.length_b   1.000
_cell.length_c   1.000
_cell.angle_alpha   90.00
_cell.angle_beta   90.00
_cell.angle_gamma   90.00
#
_symmetry.space_group_name_H-M   'P 1'
#
loop_
_entity.id
_entity.type
_entity.pdbx_description
1 polymer ?
#
loop_
_entity_poly.entity_id
_entity_poly.type
_entity_poly.pdbx_seq_one_letter_code
_entity_poly.pdbx_strand_id
1 'polypeptide(L)'
;MLVFRKTSGLGERLAALDEAAQIGAPYLSPTHRGDLQRVAQAGAQRRALSGEHTVVGFFGATGSGKTSLFNAVVGEDLGKAAARRPTTSSPLAAVWEPEGSEELLDWLGVEDRRVRQGEFARGAGPLILLDLPDFDSVEASNRAIAERLAGQVDVLVWVSDPEKYADSVIHDEFIRPHANHSAVTLAVLNKSDLLAARDIDTVASSYAGLLRDDGLSNVRVVPTSTLTGAGVEDLRGAIARVAKAHTAQTERIEADIRSVAQGYAGARGAGGVAKHAKRDLDAVLAQAAGADRIAATTAAAYRKRLRERTGWLL
;
A
#
# COMPACT_ATOMS: atom_id res chain seq x y z
N MET A 1 -22.91 -14.09 -29.72
CA MET A 1 -23.15 -14.29 -28.28
C MET A 1 -21.79 -14.12 -27.58
N LEU A 2 -21.44 -12.90 -27.16
CA LEU A 2 -20.18 -12.60 -26.48
C LEU A 2 -20.31 -13.09 -25.04
N VAL A 3 -19.61 -14.18 -24.73
CA VAL A 3 -19.46 -14.69 -23.36
C VAL A 3 -18.71 -13.62 -22.57
N PHE A 4 -19.41 -12.94 -21.66
CA PHE A 4 -18.78 -12.08 -20.66
C PHE A 4 -17.85 -12.95 -19.82
N ARG A 5 -16.53 -12.90 -20.09
CA ARG A 5 -15.53 -13.44 -19.17
C ARG A 5 -15.67 -12.69 -17.85
N LYS A 6 -16.02 -13.41 -16.80
CA LYS A 6 -15.97 -12.94 -15.41
C LYS A 6 -14.56 -12.37 -15.17
N THR A 7 -14.47 -11.18 -14.63
CA THR A 7 -13.19 -10.64 -14.14
C THR A 7 -12.62 -11.63 -13.12
N SER A 8 -11.39 -12.07 -13.33
CA SER A 8 -10.74 -13.03 -12.43
C SER A 8 -10.65 -12.45 -11.02
N GLY A 9 -11.14 -13.18 -10.03
CA GLY A 9 -11.00 -12.80 -8.62
C GLY A 9 -9.56 -12.92 -8.15
N LEU A 10 -9.23 -12.27 -7.02
CA LEU A 10 -7.88 -12.33 -6.44
C LEU A 10 -7.36 -13.77 -6.29
N GLY A 11 -8.24 -14.71 -5.88
CA GLY A 11 -7.86 -16.12 -5.77
C GLY A 11 -7.40 -16.76 -7.08
N GLU A 12 -8.09 -16.46 -8.18
CA GLU A 12 -7.72 -16.96 -9.52
C GLU A 12 -6.39 -16.35 -9.99
N ARG A 13 -6.10 -15.11 -9.61
CA ARG A 13 -4.85 -14.41 -9.96
C ARG A 13 -3.67 -14.92 -9.16
N LEU A 14 -3.84 -15.23 -7.88
CA LEU A 14 -2.82 -15.87 -7.05
C LEU A 14 -2.53 -17.30 -7.53
N ALA A 15 -3.57 -18.06 -7.92
CA ALA A 15 -3.40 -19.37 -8.52
C ALA A 15 -2.65 -19.28 -9.86
N ALA A 16 -2.96 -18.28 -10.69
CA ALA A 16 -2.24 -18.04 -11.94
C ALA A 16 -0.77 -17.64 -11.69
N LEU A 17 -0.47 -16.90 -10.62
CA LEU A 17 0.89 -16.56 -10.25
C LEU A 17 1.68 -17.81 -9.81
N ASP A 18 1.08 -18.68 -9.04
CA ASP A 18 1.68 -19.96 -8.63
C ASP A 18 1.93 -20.88 -9.83
N GLU A 19 0.95 -20.98 -10.74
CA GLU A 19 1.10 -21.70 -12.00
C GLU A 19 2.23 -21.12 -12.86
N ALA A 20 2.33 -19.79 -12.97
CA ALA A 20 3.40 -19.11 -13.67
C ALA A 20 4.78 -19.43 -13.04
N ALA A 21 4.85 -19.48 -11.71
CA ALA A 21 6.07 -19.87 -11.00
C ALA A 21 6.48 -21.32 -11.31
N GLN A 22 5.52 -22.25 -11.39
CA GLN A 22 5.78 -23.66 -11.72
C GLN A 22 6.21 -23.82 -13.17
N ILE A 23 5.51 -23.22 -14.14
CA ILE A 23 5.87 -23.25 -15.57
C ILE A 23 7.21 -22.60 -15.81
N GLY A 24 7.48 -21.46 -15.17
CA GLY A 24 8.71 -20.69 -15.31
C GLY A 24 9.91 -21.27 -14.58
N ALA A 25 9.70 -22.20 -13.64
CA ALA A 25 10.77 -22.72 -12.77
C ALA A 25 12.05 -23.16 -13.49
N PRO A 26 12.01 -23.81 -14.65
CA PRO A 26 13.23 -24.19 -15.40
C PRO A 26 13.95 -23.03 -16.07
N TYR A 27 13.25 -21.90 -16.29
CA TYR A 27 13.70 -20.76 -17.11
C TYR A 27 14.02 -19.52 -16.27
N LEU A 28 13.61 -19.51 -15.01
CA LEU A 28 13.76 -18.37 -14.10
C LEU A 28 15.03 -18.50 -13.28
N SER A 29 15.69 -17.36 -13.02
CA SER A 29 16.77 -17.31 -12.05
C SER A 29 16.27 -17.70 -10.65
N PRO A 30 17.13 -18.22 -9.75
CA PRO A 30 16.75 -18.53 -8.39
C PRO A 30 16.13 -17.34 -7.65
N THR A 31 16.66 -16.14 -7.87
CA THR A 31 16.15 -14.89 -7.29
C THR A 31 14.72 -14.62 -7.73
N HIS A 32 14.47 -14.63 -9.02
CA HIS A 32 13.15 -14.39 -9.57
C HIS A 32 12.11 -15.43 -9.11
N ARG A 33 12.50 -16.70 -9.06
CA ARG A 33 11.62 -17.75 -8.53
C ARG A 33 11.25 -17.50 -7.07
N GLY A 34 12.23 -17.11 -6.26
CA GLY A 34 12.02 -16.75 -4.86
C GLY A 34 11.07 -15.56 -4.69
N ASP A 35 11.15 -14.56 -5.58
CA ASP A 35 10.25 -13.39 -5.56
C ASP A 35 8.80 -13.79 -5.85
N LEU A 36 8.57 -14.59 -6.90
CA LEU A 36 7.23 -15.10 -7.23
C LEU A 36 6.60 -15.89 -6.09
N GLN A 37 7.37 -16.82 -5.53
CA GLN A 37 6.90 -17.65 -4.42
C GLN A 37 6.58 -16.80 -3.19
N ARG A 38 7.42 -15.82 -2.87
CA ARG A 38 7.22 -14.92 -1.73
C ARG A 38 5.92 -14.11 -1.88
N VAL A 39 5.68 -13.52 -3.04
CA VAL A 39 4.44 -12.73 -3.29
C VAL A 39 3.20 -13.61 -3.25
N ALA A 40 3.23 -14.78 -3.88
CA ALA A 40 2.11 -15.72 -3.87
C ALA A 40 1.80 -16.20 -2.44
N GLN A 41 2.83 -16.54 -1.67
CA GLN A 41 2.70 -17.03 -0.30
C GLN A 41 2.24 -15.94 0.67
N ALA A 42 2.81 -14.73 0.58
CA ALA A 42 2.38 -13.59 1.40
C ALA A 42 0.92 -13.22 1.14
N GLY A 43 0.50 -13.20 -0.13
CA GLY A 43 -0.89 -12.94 -0.51
C GLY A 43 -1.86 -14.00 0.01
N ALA A 44 -1.48 -15.28 -0.05
CA ALA A 44 -2.28 -16.38 0.49
C ALA A 44 -2.39 -16.33 2.02
N GLN A 45 -1.27 -16.09 2.72
CA GLN A 45 -1.23 -15.97 4.18
C GLN A 45 -2.05 -14.79 4.66
N ARG A 46 -1.83 -13.59 4.10
CA ARG A 46 -2.56 -12.37 4.48
C ARG A 46 -4.08 -12.56 4.38
N ARG A 47 -4.52 -13.24 3.31
CA ARG A 47 -5.93 -13.52 3.07
C ARG A 47 -6.50 -14.57 4.03
N ALA A 48 -5.70 -15.56 4.44
CA ALA A 48 -6.11 -16.59 5.40
C ALA A 48 -6.26 -16.03 6.82
N LEU A 49 -5.42 -15.03 7.19
CA LEU A 49 -5.37 -14.48 8.54
C LEU A 49 -6.53 -13.54 8.86
N SER A 50 -6.87 -12.63 7.95
CA SER A 50 -8.07 -11.78 8.06
C SER A 50 -8.35 -11.08 6.73
N GLY A 51 -9.40 -11.51 6.05
CA GLY A 51 -9.88 -10.86 4.81
C GLY A 51 -10.67 -9.58 5.06
N GLU A 52 -11.07 -9.30 6.28
CA GLU A 52 -11.97 -8.20 6.64
C GLU A 52 -11.25 -6.96 7.16
N HIS A 53 -10.14 -7.13 7.90
CA HIS A 53 -9.37 -6.01 8.45
C HIS A 53 -8.51 -5.32 7.40
N THR A 54 -8.66 -4.00 7.30
CA THR A 54 -7.72 -3.15 6.56
C THR A 54 -6.60 -2.70 7.49
N VAL A 55 -5.34 -2.94 7.11
CA VAL A 55 -4.17 -2.53 7.90
C VAL A 55 -3.52 -1.31 7.28
N VAL A 56 -3.45 -0.23 8.03
CA VAL A 56 -2.85 1.06 7.63
C VAL A 56 -1.59 1.30 8.44
N GLY A 57 -0.44 1.41 7.79
CA GLY A 57 0.82 1.70 8.45
C GLY A 57 1.24 3.17 8.28
N PHE A 58 1.61 3.82 9.38
CA PHE A 58 2.21 5.15 9.39
C PHE A 58 3.72 5.00 9.31
N PHE A 59 4.31 5.51 8.23
CA PHE A 59 5.74 5.48 7.94
C PHE A 59 6.29 6.91 7.91
N GLY A 60 7.47 7.10 8.45
CA GLY A 60 8.09 8.43 8.44
C GLY A 60 9.45 8.42 9.14
N ALA A 61 10.27 9.41 8.80
CA ALA A 61 11.59 9.62 9.39
C ALA A 61 11.47 10.11 10.83
N THR A 62 12.55 9.94 11.57
CA THR A 62 12.72 10.50 12.92
C THR A 62 12.37 11.99 12.95
N GLY A 63 11.50 12.35 13.86
CA GLY A 63 11.09 13.75 14.02
C GLY A 63 10.02 14.24 13.04
N SER A 64 9.53 13.45 12.07
CA SER A 64 8.43 13.85 11.17
C SER A 64 7.09 14.07 11.89
N GLY A 65 6.99 13.68 13.16
CA GLY A 65 5.76 13.79 13.96
C GLY A 65 4.77 12.66 13.72
N LYS A 66 5.22 11.53 13.22
CA LYS A 66 4.42 10.33 12.89
C LYS A 66 3.55 9.86 14.05
N THR A 67 4.12 9.61 15.23
CA THR A 67 3.38 9.18 16.44
C THR A 67 2.36 10.23 16.89
N SER A 68 2.71 11.52 16.85
CA SER A 68 1.77 12.59 17.19
C SER A 68 0.60 12.64 16.20
N LEU A 69 0.87 12.44 14.90
CA LEU A 69 -0.16 12.38 13.88
C LEU A 69 -1.03 11.13 14.03
N PHE A 70 -0.42 9.98 14.30
CA PHE A 70 -1.16 8.75 14.62
C PHE A 70 -2.12 8.97 15.78
N ASN A 71 -1.66 9.54 16.90
CA ASN A 71 -2.49 9.85 18.05
C ASN A 71 -3.64 10.82 17.68
N ALA A 72 -3.36 11.86 16.91
CA ALA A 72 -4.38 12.80 16.46
C ALA A 72 -5.43 12.13 15.57
N VAL A 73 -5.03 11.23 14.68
CA VAL A 73 -5.93 10.45 13.81
C VAL A 73 -6.75 9.45 14.62
N VAL A 74 -6.17 8.81 15.64
CA VAL A 74 -6.89 7.92 16.56
C VAL A 74 -7.86 8.69 17.46
N GLY A 75 -7.55 9.95 17.77
CA GLY A 75 -8.30 10.79 18.69
C GLY A 75 -7.98 10.54 20.17
N GLU A 76 -6.85 9.87 20.45
CA GLU A 76 -6.38 9.57 21.81
C GLU A 76 -4.84 9.46 21.83
N ASP A 77 -4.25 9.87 22.92
CA ASP A 77 -2.81 9.83 23.13
C ASP A 77 -2.34 8.44 23.58
N LEU A 78 -2.24 7.51 22.63
CA LEU A 78 -1.82 6.14 22.88
C LEU A 78 -0.30 6.04 23.09
N GLY A 79 0.49 6.91 22.45
CA GLY A 79 1.94 6.90 22.50
C GLY A 79 2.53 7.34 23.84
N LYS A 80 1.81 8.11 24.67
CA LYS A 80 2.29 8.56 26.01
C LYS A 80 2.45 7.42 27.01
N ALA A 81 1.70 6.34 26.89
CA ALA A 81 1.87 5.17 27.74
C ALA A 81 3.25 4.47 27.48
N ALA A 82 3.81 4.65 26.30
CA ALA A 82 5.14 4.18 25.91
C ALA A 82 6.25 5.25 26.07
N ALA A 83 5.90 6.50 26.38
CA ALA A 83 6.75 7.69 26.37
C ALA A 83 7.88 7.73 27.44
N ARG A 84 8.24 6.62 28.03
CA ARG A 84 9.51 6.50 28.78
C ARG A 84 10.75 6.32 27.88
N ARG A 85 10.57 6.22 26.53
CA ARG A 85 11.67 6.18 25.55
C ARG A 85 11.39 7.16 24.41
N PRO A 86 12.37 7.97 24.00
CA PRO A 86 12.18 9.06 23.03
C PRO A 86 11.95 8.60 21.58
N THR A 87 11.97 7.30 21.28
CA THR A 87 11.76 6.72 19.96
C THR A 87 10.86 5.49 20.04
N THR A 88 9.89 5.37 19.13
CA THR A 88 9.06 4.18 18.98
C THR A 88 9.97 3.02 18.53
N SER A 89 10.24 2.06 19.42
CA SER A 89 11.12 0.92 19.14
C SER A 89 10.36 -0.35 18.74
N SER A 90 9.04 -0.34 18.88
CA SER A 90 8.16 -1.45 18.51
C SER A 90 6.85 -0.90 17.92
N PRO A 91 6.23 -1.61 16.97
CA PRO A 91 4.94 -1.19 16.40
C PRO A 91 3.84 -1.13 17.48
N LEU A 92 2.98 -0.11 17.38
CA LEU A 92 1.77 0.06 18.19
C LEU A 92 0.55 -0.02 17.28
N ALA A 93 -0.45 -0.83 17.64
CA ALA A 93 -1.70 -0.94 16.90
C ALA A 93 -2.87 -0.28 17.64
N ALA A 94 -3.65 0.53 16.93
CA ALA A 94 -5.02 0.90 17.29
C ALA A 94 -5.99 0.05 16.46
N VAL A 95 -6.89 -0.70 17.11
CA VAL A 95 -7.72 -1.74 16.48
C VAL A 95 -9.18 -1.44 16.69
N TRP A 96 -9.95 -1.25 15.63
CA TRP A 96 -11.40 -1.16 15.60
C TRP A 96 -11.98 -2.48 15.11
N GLU A 97 -13.06 -2.92 15.75
CA GLU A 97 -13.71 -4.21 15.49
C GLU A 97 -12.67 -5.36 15.55
N PRO A 98 -12.13 -5.65 16.77
CA PRO A 98 -10.96 -6.50 16.95
C PRO A 98 -11.19 -7.98 16.66
N GLU A 99 -12.43 -8.42 16.49
CA GLU A 99 -12.77 -9.83 16.30
C GLU A 99 -12.07 -10.41 15.08
N GLY A 100 -11.26 -11.44 15.29
CA GLY A 100 -10.47 -12.11 14.25
C GLY A 100 -9.19 -11.37 13.83
N SER A 101 -8.76 -10.35 14.58
CA SER A 101 -7.52 -9.62 14.29
C SER A 101 -6.27 -10.23 14.92
N GLU A 102 -6.42 -11.14 15.89
CA GLU A 102 -5.33 -11.63 16.74
C GLU A 102 -4.22 -12.31 15.93
N GLU A 103 -4.59 -13.29 15.09
CA GLU A 103 -3.62 -14.03 14.28
C GLU A 103 -2.92 -13.11 13.25
N LEU A 104 -3.64 -12.11 12.73
CA LEU A 104 -3.08 -11.12 11.85
C LEU A 104 -2.05 -10.23 12.55
N LEU A 105 -2.36 -9.76 13.77
CA LEU A 105 -1.45 -8.95 14.56
C LEU A 105 -0.23 -9.74 15.04
N ASP A 106 -0.40 -11.04 15.35
CA ASP A 106 0.71 -11.95 15.65
C ASP A 106 1.63 -12.12 14.44
N TRP A 107 1.07 -12.33 13.25
CA TRP A 107 1.82 -12.43 12.01
C TRP A 107 2.57 -11.13 11.65
N LEU A 108 1.95 -9.97 11.92
CA LEU A 108 2.59 -8.66 11.76
C LEU A 108 3.67 -8.41 12.84
N GLY A 109 3.70 -9.21 13.91
CA GLY A 109 4.64 -9.05 15.03
C GLY A 109 4.34 -7.81 15.86
N VAL A 110 3.05 -7.48 16.03
CA VAL A 110 2.59 -6.32 16.81
C VAL A 110 2.09 -6.80 18.16
N GLU A 111 2.84 -6.48 19.21
CA GLU A 111 2.52 -6.86 20.61
C GLU A 111 1.67 -5.79 21.30
N ASP A 112 1.96 -4.51 21.09
CA ASP A 112 1.20 -3.40 21.70
C ASP A 112 -0.07 -3.12 20.92
N ARG A 113 -1.22 -3.57 21.44
CA ARG A 113 -2.53 -3.54 20.80
C ARG A 113 -3.52 -2.75 21.64
N ARG A 114 -4.14 -1.73 21.06
CA ARG A 114 -5.09 -0.85 21.73
C ARG A 114 -6.45 -0.95 21.04
N VAL A 115 -7.38 -1.70 21.64
CA VAL A 115 -8.74 -1.82 21.13
C VAL A 115 -9.47 -0.50 21.28
N ARG A 116 -10.16 -0.10 20.21
CA ARG A 116 -10.94 1.13 20.12
C ARG A 116 -12.44 0.81 20.10
N GLN A 117 -13.24 1.64 20.77
CA GLN A 117 -14.69 1.49 20.78
C GLN A 117 -15.32 2.11 19.52
N GLY A 118 -16.40 1.49 19.03
CA GLY A 118 -17.12 1.97 17.85
C GLY A 118 -16.39 1.77 16.54
N GLU A 119 -16.86 2.46 15.50
CA GLU A 119 -16.24 2.45 14.16
C GLU A 119 -15.21 3.59 14.04
N PHE A 120 -14.13 3.38 13.29
CA PHE A 120 -13.18 4.45 12.93
C PHE A 120 -13.89 5.58 12.18
N ALA A 121 -14.67 5.22 11.19
CA ALA A 121 -15.57 6.11 10.46
C ALA A 121 -16.75 5.29 9.96
N ARG A 122 -17.89 5.93 9.74
CA ARG A 122 -19.12 5.24 9.31
C ARG A 122 -18.87 4.37 8.07
N GLY A 123 -18.99 3.07 8.25
CA GLY A 123 -18.81 2.05 7.20
C GLY A 123 -17.37 1.88 6.71
N ALA A 124 -16.36 2.20 7.51
CA ALA A 124 -14.97 1.87 7.22
C ALA A 124 -14.68 0.38 7.41
N GLY A 125 -15.52 -0.33 8.19
CA GLY A 125 -15.32 -1.72 8.57
C GLY A 125 -14.14 -1.93 9.52
N PRO A 126 -13.76 -3.19 9.76
CA PRO A 126 -12.66 -3.54 10.64
C PRO A 126 -11.34 -2.90 10.19
N LEU A 127 -10.67 -2.16 11.09
CA LEU A 127 -9.50 -1.35 10.76
C LEU A 127 -8.42 -1.48 11.83
N ILE A 128 -7.18 -1.58 11.37
CA ILE A 128 -5.98 -1.55 12.19
C ILE A 128 -5.10 -0.40 11.71
N LEU A 129 -4.82 0.57 12.58
CA LEU A 129 -3.81 1.59 12.34
C LEU A 129 -2.53 1.23 13.11
N LEU A 130 -1.39 1.28 12.43
CA LEU A 130 -0.08 0.99 13.01
C LEU A 130 0.78 2.25 13.08
N ASP A 131 1.25 2.60 14.27
CA ASP A 131 2.39 3.49 14.43
C ASP A 131 3.67 2.66 14.42
N LEU A 132 4.56 2.94 13.47
CA LEU A 132 5.74 2.12 13.20
C LEU A 132 7.01 2.82 13.68
N PRO A 133 8.08 2.07 13.99
CA PRO A 133 9.39 2.65 14.22
C PRO A 133 9.85 3.53 13.05
N ASP A 134 10.73 4.49 13.36
CA ASP A 134 11.30 5.35 12.33
C ASP A 134 12.19 4.56 11.38
N PHE A 135 11.98 4.71 10.08
CA PHE A 135 12.72 3.95 9.08
C PHE A 135 14.16 4.45 8.89
N ASP A 136 14.46 5.71 9.23
CA ASP A 136 15.81 6.29 9.23
C ASP A 136 16.54 6.14 10.58
N SER A 137 16.01 5.26 11.46
CA SER A 137 16.61 4.99 12.75
C SER A 137 18.04 4.45 12.60
N VAL A 138 18.94 4.89 13.46
CA VAL A 138 20.30 4.32 13.60
C VAL A 138 20.27 2.87 14.08
N GLU A 139 19.18 2.44 14.70
CA GLU A 139 18.97 1.03 15.08
C GLU A 139 18.50 0.21 13.89
N ALA A 140 19.35 -0.67 13.38
CA ALA A 140 19.06 -1.53 12.23
C ALA A 140 17.79 -2.38 12.42
N SER A 141 17.44 -2.75 13.66
CA SER A 141 16.22 -3.47 14.01
C SER A 141 14.96 -2.68 13.69
N ASN A 142 14.92 -1.38 13.97
CA ASN A 142 13.78 -0.51 13.70
C ASN A 142 13.55 -0.36 12.20
N ARG A 143 14.63 -0.15 11.44
CA ARG A 143 14.60 -0.08 9.98
C ARG A 143 14.05 -1.38 9.38
N ALA A 144 14.57 -2.54 9.81
CA ALA A 144 14.13 -3.84 9.33
C ALA A 144 12.63 -4.11 9.61
N ILE A 145 12.12 -3.65 10.78
CA ILE A 145 10.69 -3.75 11.11
C ILE A 145 9.87 -2.89 10.15
N ALA A 146 10.27 -1.62 9.93
CA ALA A 146 9.55 -0.71 9.02
C ALA A 146 9.52 -1.25 7.58
N GLU A 147 10.66 -1.70 7.05
CA GLU A 147 10.78 -2.30 5.71
C GLU A 147 9.90 -3.55 5.56
N ARG A 148 9.94 -4.45 6.55
CA ARG A 148 9.11 -5.65 6.55
C ARG A 148 7.62 -5.31 6.54
N LEU A 149 7.19 -4.41 7.42
CA LEU A 149 5.79 -4.04 7.55
C LEU A 149 5.29 -3.23 6.35
N ALA A 150 6.15 -2.44 5.68
CA ALA A 150 5.80 -1.80 4.41
C ALA A 150 5.39 -2.82 3.33
N GLY A 151 5.94 -4.03 3.39
CA GLY A 151 5.53 -5.15 2.54
C GLY A 151 4.26 -5.89 2.99
N GLN A 152 3.73 -5.63 4.17
CA GLN A 152 2.66 -6.42 4.79
C GLN A 152 1.36 -5.64 5.05
N VAL A 153 1.44 -4.31 5.19
CA VAL A 153 0.24 -3.46 5.37
C VAL A 153 -0.52 -3.28 4.05
N ASP A 154 -1.80 -2.97 4.15
CA ASP A 154 -2.67 -2.73 2.99
C ASP A 154 -2.56 -1.29 2.49
N VAL A 155 -2.35 -0.33 3.40
CA VAL A 155 -2.24 1.09 3.10
C VAL A 155 -0.99 1.68 3.72
N LEU A 156 -0.20 2.37 2.91
CA LEU A 156 0.99 3.10 3.32
C LEU A 156 0.63 4.58 3.52
N VAL A 157 0.91 5.12 4.71
CA VAL A 157 0.80 6.55 5.00
C VAL A 157 2.21 7.09 5.20
N TRP A 158 2.74 7.77 4.19
CA TRP A 158 4.06 8.42 4.26
C TRP A 158 3.95 9.78 4.93
N VAL A 159 4.58 9.92 6.11
CA VAL A 159 4.59 11.14 6.90
C VAL A 159 5.94 11.83 6.75
N SER A 160 5.95 12.96 6.08
CA SER A 160 7.11 13.88 5.99
C SER A 160 6.76 15.23 6.59
N ASP A 161 7.76 16.07 6.81
CA ASP A 161 7.60 17.46 7.25
C ASP A 161 8.31 18.43 6.28
N PRO A 162 8.13 19.75 6.42
CA PRO A 162 8.73 20.76 5.53
C PRO A 162 10.27 20.71 5.45
N GLU A 163 10.95 20.14 6.44
CA GLU A 163 12.41 20.05 6.46
C GLU A 163 12.92 18.81 5.70
N LYS A 164 12.12 17.73 5.68
CA LYS A 164 12.57 16.42 5.20
C LYS A 164 11.83 15.91 3.95
N TYR A 165 10.76 16.58 3.48
CA TYR A 165 9.97 16.07 2.35
C TYR A 165 10.75 15.90 1.03
N ALA A 166 11.90 16.56 0.91
CA ALA A 166 12.76 16.50 -0.27
C ALA A 166 14.10 15.77 0.00
N ASP A 167 14.21 15.02 1.10
CA ASP A 167 15.41 14.26 1.42
C ASP A 167 15.55 13.07 0.45
N SER A 168 16.65 13.08 -0.34
CA SER A 168 16.89 12.07 -1.37
C SER A 168 17.03 10.65 -0.81
N VAL A 169 17.58 10.50 0.41
CA VAL A 169 17.71 9.17 1.05
C VAL A 169 16.33 8.58 1.33
N ILE A 170 15.39 9.42 1.81
CA ILE A 170 14.02 8.99 2.06
C ILE A 170 13.35 8.54 0.74
N HIS A 171 13.53 9.30 -0.33
CA HIS A 171 12.97 8.99 -1.63
C HIS A 171 13.58 7.73 -2.24
N ASP A 172 14.91 7.64 -2.27
CA ASP A 172 15.63 6.55 -2.94
C ASP A 172 15.52 5.21 -2.21
N GLU A 173 15.64 5.24 -0.88
CA GLU A 173 15.72 4.01 -0.09
C GLU A 173 14.36 3.52 0.42
N PHE A 174 13.37 4.43 0.61
CA PHE A 174 12.09 4.04 1.22
C PHE A 174 10.87 4.26 0.31
N ILE A 175 10.74 5.40 -0.37
CA ILE A 175 9.53 5.69 -1.15
C ILE A 175 9.56 4.99 -2.51
N ARG A 176 10.63 5.14 -3.27
CA ARG A 176 10.77 4.60 -4.64
C ARG A 176 10.63 3.07 -4.72
N PRO A 177 11.16 2.27 -3.78
CA PRO A 177 10.92 0.82 -3.77
C PRO A 177 9.44 0.43 -3.68
N HIS A 178 8.59 1.32 -3.14
CA HIS A 178 7.15 1.10 -2.98
C HIS A 178 6.28 1.83 -4.02
N ALA A 179 6.87 2.37 -5.09
CA ALA A 179 6.15 3.13 -6.12
C ALA A 179 5.02 2.33 -6.80
N ASN A 180 5.16 1.02 -6.90
CA ASN A 180 4.13 0.14 -7.46
C ASN A 180 2.86 0.03 -6.59
N HIS A 181 2.90 0.56 -5.36
CA HIS A 181 1.77 0.57 -4.42
C HIS A 181 1.01 1.90 -4.41
N SER A 182 1.15 2.72 -5.45
CA SER A 182 0.55 4.07 -5.51
C SER A 182 -0.96 4.09 -5.28
N ALA A 183 -1.69 3.02 -5.66
CA ALA A 183 -3.14 2.92 -5.47
C ALA A 183 -3.56 2.81 -3.99
N VAL A 184 -2.64 2.39 -3.11
CA VAL A 184 -2.87 2.19 -1.67
C VAL A 184 -1.94 3.07 -0.81
N THR A 185 -1.44 4.14 -1.37
CA THR A 185 -0.51 5.07 -0.71
C THR A 185 -1.16 6.42 -0.47
N LEU A 186 -1.02 6.92 0.75
CA LEU A 186 -1.35 8.29 1.16
C LEU A 186 -0.06 9.01 1.55
N ALA A 187 0.09 10.28 1.18
CA ALA A 187 1.22 11.10 1.59
C ALA A 187 0.75 12.26 2.46
N VAL A 188 1.52 12.58 3.48
CA VAL A 188 1.21 13.62 4.46
C VAL A 188 2.38 14.58 4.58
N LEU A 189 2.11 15.87 4.44
CA LEU A 189 3.01 16.95 4.81
C LEU A 189 2.62 17.44 6.21
N ASN A 190 3.18 16.80 7.24
CA ASN A 190 2.91 17.15 8.62
C ASN A 190 3.67 18.43 9.04
N LYS A 191 3.32 18.98 10.20
CA LYS A 191 3.88 20.25 10.70
C LYS A 191 3.69 21.42 9.73
N SER A 192 2.57 21.44 9.02
CA SER A 192 2.24 22.51 8.08
C SER A 192 2.11 23.89 8.76
N ASP A 193 1.97 23.91 10.08
CA ASP A 193 2.01 25.13 10.93
C ASP A 193 3.37 25.83 10.95
N LEU A 194 4.44 25.15 10.54
CA LEU A 194 5.77 25.76 10.36
C LEU A 194 5.87 26.60 9.08
N LEU A 195 4.90 26.46 8.17
CA LEU A 195 4.85 27.21 6.91
C LEU A 195 3.89 28.39 7.02
N ALA A 196 4.18 29.47 6.29
CA ALA A 196 3.16 30.48 6.09
C ALA A 196 1.97 29.90 5.32
N ALA A 197 0.74 30.31 5.66
CA ALA A 197 -0.46 29.73 5.07
C ALA A 197 -0.47 29.76 3.52
N ARG A 198 0.09 30.83 2.91
CA ARG A 198 0.21 30.98 1.45
C ARG A 198 1.18 29.99 0.80
N ASP A 199 2.10 29.39 1.58
CA ASP A 199 3.17 28.54 1.06
C ASP A 199 2.82 27.04 1.19
N ILE A 200 1.81 26.69 2.00
CA ILE A 200 1.40 25.30 2.27
C ILE A 200 1.10 24.54 0.97
N ASP A 201 0.25 25.12 0.11
CA ASP A 201 -0.14 24.48 -1.16
C ASP A 201 1.04 24.34 -2.11
N THR A 202 1.96 25.31 -2.10
CA THR A 202 3.18 25.27 -2.92
C THR A 202 4.10 24.13 -2.50
N VAL A 203 4.35 24.00 -1.19
CA VAL A 203 5.20 22.93 -0.63
C VAL A 203 4.53 21.55 -0.82
N ALA A 204 3.23 21.45 -0.57
CA ALA A 204 2.48 20.21 -0.81
C ALA A 204 2.52 19.79 -2.30
N SER A 205 2.41 20.77 -3.22
CA SER A 205 2.52 20.51 -4.67
C SER A 205 3.94 20.09 -5.07
N SER A 206 4.96 20.69 -4.48
CA SER A 206 6.36 20.31 -4.67
C SER A 206 6.59 18.87 -4.22
N TYR A 207 6.12 18.51 -3.03
CA TYR A 207 6.21 17.14 -2.52
C TYR A 207 5.47 16.15 -3.43
N ALA A 208 4.26 16.48 -3.87
CA ALA A 208 3.53 15.66 -4.83
C ALA A 208 4.27 15.50 -6.18
N GLY A 209 5.07 16.50 -6.57
CA GLY A 209 5.97 16.44 -7.72
C GLY A 209 7.05 15.38 -7.54
N LEU A 210 7.78 15.44 -6.42
CA LEU A 210 8.83 14.47 -6.08
C LEU A 210 8.29 13.03 -6.00
N LEU A 211 7.14 12.85 -5.34
CA LEU A 211 6.48 11.54 -5.29
C LEU A 211 6.11 10.99 -6.68
N ARG A 212 5.72 11.88 -7.61
CA ARG A 212 5.47 11.53 -9.00
C ARG A 212 6.73 11.08 -9.73
N ASP A 213 7.83 11.77 -9.50
CA ASP A 213 9.14 11.43 -10.06
C ASP A 213 9.66 10.09 -9.52
N ASP A 214 9.27 9.72 -8.29
CA ASP A 214 9.51 8.40 -7.71
C ASP A 214 8.60 7.29 -8.26
N GLY A 215 7.61 7.65 -9.08
CA GLY A 215 6.66 6.70 -9.67
C GLY A 215 5.29 6.63 -9.01
N LEU A 216 5.04 7.41 -7.94
CA LEU A 216 3.74 7.49 -7.24
C LEU A 216 2.80 8.49 -7.93
N SER A 217 2.35 8.20 -9.14
CA SER A 217 1.68 9.15 -10.06
C SER A 217 0.34 9.72 -9.55
N ASN A 218 -0.36 9.03 -8.66
CA ASN A 218 -1.72 9.38 -8.21
C ASN A 218 -1.81 9.67 -6.70
N VAL A 219 -0.69 9.89 -6.03
CA VAL A 219 -0.68 10.16 -4.59
C VAL A 219 -1.04 11.61 -4.31
N ARG A 220 -2.07 11.81 -3.47
CA ARG A 220 -2.44 13.12 -2.95
C ARG A 220 -1.68 13.38 -1.66
N VAL A 221 -1.02 14.53 -1.59
CA VAL A 221 -0.41 15.03 -0.36
C VAL A 221 -1.47 15.75 0.48
N VAL A 222 -1.60 15.36 1.74
CA VAL A 222 -2.50 15.99 2.72
C VAL A 222 -1.65 16.80 3.69
N PRO A 223 -1.73 18.16 3.66
CA PRO A 223 -1.07 18.98 4.68
C PRO A 223 -1.77 18.78 6.02
N THR A 224 -0.99 18.55 7.09
CA THR A 224 -1.52 18.37 8.44
C THR A 224 -0.70 19.14 9.47
N SER A 225 -1.32 19.51 10.58
CA SER A 225 -0.65 19.98 11.78
C SER A 225 -1.29 19.34 13.00
N THR A 226 -0.52 18.59 13.75
CA THR A 226 -0.97 18.03 15.03
C THR A 226 -1.06 19.08 16.14
N LEU A 227 -0.40 20.22 15.95
CA LEU A 227 -0.45 21.35 16.89
C LEU A 227 -1.78 22.10 16.78
N THR A 228 -2.25 22.35 15.56
CA THR A 228 -3.48 23.12 15.30
C THR A 228 -4.70 22.26 15.02
N GLY A 229 -4.52 20.97 14.74
CA GLY A 229 -5.57 20.06 14.29
C GLY A 229 -5.88 20.16 12.79
N ALA A 230 -5.24 21.07 12.07
CA ALA A 230 -5.50 21.28 10.64
C ALA A 230 -5.20 20.01 9.84
N GLY A 231 -6.08 19.65 8.90
CA GLY A 231 -5.91 18.53 7.96
C GLY A 231 -6.03 17.13 8.57
N VAL A 232 -6.16 16.98 9.91
CA VAL A 232 -6.28 15.66 10.57
C VAL A 232 -7.57 14.96 10.15
N GLU A 233 -8.69 15.66 10.11
CA GLU A 233 -9.98 15.08 9.65
C GLU A 233 -9.95 14.76 8.14
N ASP A 234 -9.23 15.52 7.33
CA ASP A 234 -9.04 15.21 5.92
C ASP A 234 -8.27 13.89 5.74
N LEU A 235 -7.23 13.67 6.55
CA LEU A 235 -6.48 12.42 6.58
C LEU A 235 -7.34 11.26 7.08
N ARG A 236 -8.11 11.45 8.17
CA ARG A 236 -9.08 10.44 8.65
C ARG A 236 -10.05 10.04 7.54
N GLY A 237 -10.62 11.04 6.85
CA GLY A 237 -11.52 10.83 5.72
C GLY A 237 -10.85 10.12 4.54
N ALA A 238 -9.56 10.37 4.29
CA ALA A 238 -8.80 9.69 3.25
C ALA A 238 -8.57 8.20 3.62
N ILE A 239 -8.16 7.92 4.84
CA ILE A 239 -8.01 6.55 5.37
C ILE A 239 -9.35 5.80 5.29
N ALA A 240 -10.42 6.42 5.78
CA ALA A 240 -11.76 5.82 5.74
C ALA A 240 -12.23 5.48 4.33
N ARG A 241 -11.94 6.34 3.34
CA ARG A 241 -12.28 6.08 1.93
C ARG A 241 -11.54 4.86 1.38
N VAL A 242 -10.26 4.71 1.69
CA VAL A 242 -9.47 3.56 1.25
C VAL A 242 -9.96 2.28 1.92
N ALA A 243 -10.20 2.33 3.24
CA ALA A 243 -10.75 1.19 3.99
C ALA A 243 -12.13 0.76 3.45
N LYS A 244 -13.01 1.73 3.20
CA LYS A 244 -14.35 1.50 2.63
C LYS A 244 -14.35 0.81 1.29
N ALA A 245 -13.39 1.11 0.46
CA ALA A 245 -13.36 0.57 -0.90
C ALA A 245 -13.23 -0.96 -0.92
N HIS A 246 -12.96 -1.61 0.22
CA HIS A 246 -12.73 -3.05 0.37
C HIS A 246 -11.73 -3.63 -0.66
N THR A 247 -11.01 -2.73 -1.33
CA THR A 247 -10.07 -3.07 -2.40
C THR A 247 -8.61 -2.94 -1.96
N ALA A 248 -8.36 -2.32 -0.82
CA ALA A 248 -7.00 -2.02 -0.39
C ALA A 248 -6.11 -3.28 -0.35
N GLN A 249 -6.59 -4.36 0.24
CA GLN A 249 -5.87 -5.63 0.27
C GLN A 249 -5.70 -6.23 -1.12
N THR A 250 -6.76 -6.23 -1.93
CA THR A 250 -6.73 -6.72 -3.31
C THR A 250 -5.76 -5.90 -4.14
N GLU A 251 -5.83 -4.57 -4.05
CA GLU A 251 -4.95 -3.65 -4.78
C GLU A 251 -3.49 -3.82 -4.37
N ARG A 252 -3.22 -4.08 -3.08
CA ARG A 252 -1.88 -4.37 -2.58
C ARG A 252 -1.30 -5.63 -3.22
N ILE A 253 -2.01 -6.75 -3.15
CA ILE A 253 -1.57 -8.01 -3.75
C ILE A 253 -1.43 -7.85 -5.26
N GLU A 254 -2.34 -7.10 -5.89
CA GLU A 254 -2.25 -6.78 -7.32
C GLU A 254 -0.98 -5.99 -7.67
N ALA A 255 -0.60 -5.03 -6.82
CA ALA A 255 0.62 -4.26 -7.01
C ALA A 255 1.87 -5.14 -6.85
N ASP A 256 1.91 -6.01 -5.85
CA ASP A 256 2.99 -6.96 -5.64
C ASP A 256 3.14 -7.92 -6.82
N ILE A 257 2.03 -8.49 -7.31
CA ILE A 257 2.02 -9.34 -8.51
C ILE A 257 2.56 -8.57 -9.73
N ARG A 258 2.14 -7.32 -9.92
CA ARG A 258 2.58 -6.48 -11.02
C ARG A 258 4.08 -6.16 -10.94
N SER A 259 4.59 -5.84 -9.76
CA SER A 259 6.00 -5.57 -9.50
C SER A 259 6.88 -6.76 -9.89
N VAL A 260 6.49 -7.95 -9.43
CA VAL A 260 7.18 -9.19 -9.77
C VAL A 260 7.11 -9.44 -11.29
N ALA A 261 5.93 -9.34 -11.90
CA ALA A 261 5.76 -9.56 -13.34
C ALA A 261 6.61 -8.59 -14.20
N GLN A 262 6.74 -7.32 -13.78
CA GLN A 262 7.61 -6.35 -14.44
C GLN A 262 9.08 -6.72 -14.35
N GLY A 263 9.54 -7.22 -13.20
CA GLY A 263 10.90 -7.73 -13.02
C GLY A 263 11.23 -8.87 -14.01
N TYR A 264 10.23 -9.65 -14.42
CA TYR A 264 10.40 -10.72 -15.42
C TYR A 264 10.36 -10.25 -16.86
N ALA A 265 9.71 -9.16 -17.18
CA ALA A 265 9.61 -8.65 -18.56
C ALA A 265 10.97 -8.34 -19.18
N GLY A 266 12.00 -8.08 -18.35
CA GLY A 266 13.39 -7.88 -18.76
C GLY A 266 14.29 -9.11 -18.63
N ALA A 267 13.85 -10.18 -18.02
CA ALA A 267 14.67 -11.38 -17.80
C ALA A 267 14.80 -12.18 -19.11
N ARG A 268 15.88 -11.97 -19.83
CA ARG A 268 16.27 -12.84 -20.97
C ARG A 268 16.88 -14.11 -20.40
N GLY A 269 16.11 -15.20 -20.39
CA GLY A 269 16.64 -16.53 -20.06
C GLY A 269 17.74 -16.92 -21.03
N ALA A 270 18.82 -17.50 -20.51
CA ALA A 270 19.99 -17.96 -21.30
C ALA A 270 19.71 -19.22 -22.15
N GLY A 271 18.47 -19.68 -22.27
CA GLY A 271 18.05 -20.80 -23.10
C GLY A 271 16.75 -20.49 -23.84
N GLY A 272 16.67 -20.85 -25.11
CA GLY A 272 15.46 -20.63 -25.92
C GLY A 272 14.27 -21.38 -25.39
N VAL A 273 13.36 -20.65 -24.76
CA VAL A 273 12.07 -21.18 -24.32
C VAL A 273 11.26 -21.55 -25.55
N ALA A 274 10.69 -22.76 -25.58
CA ALA A 274 9.79 -23.16 -26.66
C ALA A 274 8.68 -22.13 -26.82
N LYS A 275 8.34 -21.76 -28.07
CA LYS A 275 7.36 -20.67 -28.34
C LYS A 275 6.01 -20.87 -27.68
N HIS A 276 5.56 -22.10 -27.49
CA HIS A 276 4.30 -22.40 -26.81
C HIS A 276 4.43 -22.15 -25.30
N ALA A 277 5.50 -22.62 -24.63
CA ALA A 277 5.71 -22.39 -23.21
C ALA A 277 5.86 -20.89 -22.86
N LYS A 278 6.47 -20.11 -23.79
CA LYS A 278 6.51 -18.65 -23.62
C LYS A 278 5.11 -18.04 -23.72
N ARG A 279 4.27 -18.46 -24.68
CA ARG A 279 2.90 -17.96 -24.82
C ARG A 279 2.05 -18.32 -23.60
N ASP A 280 2.20 -19.53 -23.09
CA ASP A 280 1.46 -20.00 -21.93
C ASP A 280 1.88 -19.23 -20.68
N LEU A 281 3.18 -19.01 -20.46
CA LEU A 281 3.73 -18.17 -19.39
C LEU A 281 3.26 -16.71 -19.52
N ASP A 282 3.35 -16.11 -20.70
CA ASP A 282 2.90 -14.74 -20.97
C ASP A 282 1.40 -14.59 -20.68
N ALA A 283 0.57 -15.60 -21.06
CA ALA A 283 -0.87 -15.58 -20.80
C ALA A 283 -1.18 -15.68 -19.31
N VAL A 284 -0.51 -16.58 -18.58
CA VAL A 284 -0.71 -16.77 -17.14
C VAL A 284 -0.21 -15.54 -16.36
N LEU A 285 0.93 -14.97 -16.73
CA LEU A 285 1.42 -13.71 -16.13
C LEU A 285 0.50 -12.53 -16.42
N ALA A 286 -0.06 -12.42 -17.63
CA ALA A 286 -1.03 -11.39 -17.98
C ALA A 286 -2.31 -11.52 -17.15
N GLN A 287 -2.78 -12.75 -16.91
CA GLN A 287 -3.92 -13.05 -16.05
C GLN A 287 -3.60 -12.70 -14.58
N ALA A 288 -2.45 -13.11 -14.08
CA ALA A 288 -1.98 -12.78 -12.72
C ALA A 288 -1.86 -11.25 -12.52
N ALA A 289 -1.31 -10.54 -13.51
CA ALA A 289 -1.22 -9.08 -13.50
C ALA A 289 -2.57 -8.35 -13.66
N GLY A 290 -3.67 -9.08 -13.88
CA GLY A 290 -5.00 -8.50 -14.03
C GLY A 290 -5.25 -7.77 -15.36
N ALA A 291 -4.54 -8.15 -16.43
CA ALA A 291 -4.70 -7.55 -17.76
C ALA A 291 -6.16 -7.62 -18.25
N ASP A 292 -6.89 -8.69 -17.94
CA ASP A 292 -8.30 -8.85 -18.25
C ASP A 292 -9.18 -7.78 -17.58
N ARG A 293 -8.83 -7.39 -16.34
CA ARG A 293 -9.54 -6.33 -15.60
C ARG A 293 -9.28 -4.96 -16.21
N ILE A 294 -8.05 -4.68 -16.58
CA ILE A 294 -7.68 -3.42 -17.26
C ILE A 294 -8.42 -3.33 -18.59
N ALA A 295 -8.41 -4.39 -19.39
CA ALA A 295 -9.10 -4.44 -20.68
C ALA A 295 -10.63 -4.26 -20.51
N ALA A 296 -11.25 -4.93 -19.54
CA ALA A 296 -12.67 -4.81 -19.25
C ALA A 296 -13.05 -3.39 -18.79
N THR A 297 -12.26 -2.79 -17.91
CA THR A 297 -12.48 -1.42 -17.38
C THR A 297 -12.33 -0.39 -18.51
N THR A 298 -11.30 -0.52 -19.34
CA THR A 298 -11.06 0.34 -20.50
C THR A 298 -12.20 0.25 -21.50
N ALA A 299 -12.65 -0.97 -21.82
CA ALA A 299 -13.78 -1.20 -22.73
C ALA A 299 -15.10 -0.65 -22.17
N ALA A 300 -15.32 -0.74 -20.86
CA ALA A 300 -16.51 -0.16 -20.22
C ALA A 300 -16.48 1.38 -20.24
N ALA A 301 -15.32 1.98 -19.94
CA ALA A 301 -15.13 3.43 -20.01
C ALA A 301 -15.30 3.96 -21.46
N TYR A 302 -14.75 3.25 -22.44
CA TYR A 302 -14.91 3.59 -23.84
C TYR A 302 -16.38 3.52 -24.29
N ARG A 303 -17.11 2.42 -23.94
CA ARG A 303 -18.54 2.28 -24.24
C ARG A 303 -19.39 3.37 -23.57
N LYS A 304 -19.06 3.75 -22.33
CA LYS A 304 -19.72 4.87 -21.64
C LYS A 304 -19.51 6.18 -22.39
N ARG A 305 -18.27 6.53 -22.75
CA ARG A 305 -17.97 7.73 -23.52
C ARG A 305 -18.62 7.73 -24.91
N LEU A 306 -18.71 6.58 -25.57
CA LEU A 306 -19.34 6.46 -26.86
C LEU A 306 -20.85 6.74 -26.76
N ARG A 307 -21.53 6.17 -25.76
CA ARG A 307 -22.96 6.43 -25.49
C ARG A 307 -23.23 7.89 -25.17
N GLU A 308 -22.38 8.54 -24.38
CA GLU A 308 -22.47 9.97 -24.05
C GLU A 308 -22.31 10.87 -25.29
N ARG A 309 -21.51 10.46 -26.27
CA ARG A 309 -21.27 11.22 -27.50
C ARG A 309 -22.24 10.95 -28.62
N THR A 310 -22.77 9.76 -28.72
CA THR A 310 -23.61 9.35 -29.88
C THR A 310 -25.08 9.32 -29.54
N GLY A 311 -25.47 9.38 -28.26
CA GLY A 311 -26.88 9.35 -27.83
C GLY A 311 -27.61 8.02 -28.19
N TRP A 312 -26.90 6.99 -28.63
CA TRP A 312 -27.47 5.69 -29.00
C TRP A 312 -27.45 4.75 -27.82
N LEU A 313 -28.63 4.18 -27.54
CA LEU A 313 -28.78 2.99 -26.70
C LEU A 313 -28.35 1.76 -27.53
N LEU A 314 -27.17 1.26 -27.25
CA LEU A 314 -26.73 -0.07 -27.68
C LEU A 314 -26.87 -1.05 -26.52
#